data_6d71f2b3b910a66f8a62b7b0033791d8
#
_entry.id   6d71f2b3b910a66f8a62b7b0033791d8
#
_cell.length_a   1.000
_cell.length_b   1.000
_cell.length_c   1.000
_cell.angle_alpha   90.00
_cell.angle_beta   90.00
_cell.angle_gamma   90.00
#
_symmetry.space_group_name_H-M   'P 1'
#
loop_
_entity.id
_entity.type
_entity.pdbx_description
1 polymer ?
#
loop_
_entity_poly.entity_id
_entity_poly.type
_entity_poly.pdbx_seq_one_letter_code
_entity_poly.pdbx_strand_id
1 'polypeptide(L)'
;VVTWTTGSAGKKTLYVDVRDSQGTVKRVSAAFEVKNRALNASLTASPSGSVITGRQVKLTAGANGGTGNYTYKFLVCDAKGNWYKLRDYAAGNSIIWTTGGAGKKTLYVDVKDGSGAVKRAGISYEVKNKEIVAGLTASPAGSAITGKQVKLTASATGGTGSYTYKFIICDDKGNWYKLRDYAAGNSIIWSS
;
A
#
# COMPACT_ATOMS: atom_id res chain seq x y z
N VAL A 1 -20.17 50.32 -4.77
CA VAL A 1 -19.26 49.17 -4.88
C VAL A 1 -20.03 48.03 -5.49
N VAL A 2 -19.49 47.40 -6.55
CA VAL A 2 -20.06 46.21 -7.17
C VAL A 2 -19.14 45.05 -6.83
N THR A 3 -19.68 43.96 -6.28
CA THR A 3 -18.98 42.71 -6.05
C THR A 3 -19.27 41.74 -7.18
N TRP A 4 -18.23 41.09 -7.70
CA TRP A 4 -18.33 40.10 -8.75
C TRP A 4 -17.74 38.76 -8.27
N THR A 5 -18.50 37.67 -8.41
CA THR A 5 -17.98 36.34 -8.13
C THR A 5 -17.31 35.81 -9.38
N THR A 6 -16.01 35.48 -9.25
CA THR A 6 -15.20 34.96 -10.37
C THR A 6 -15.77 33.64 -10.86
N GLY A 7 -15.99 33.51 -12.16
CA GLY A 7 -16.41 32.27 -12.84
C GLY A 7 -15.22 31.39 -13.21
N SER A 8 -15.20 30.85 -14.44
CA SER A 8 -14.13 30.00 -14.96
C SER A 8 -12.78 30.73 -15.00
N ALA A 9 -11.68 29.97 -14.76
CA ALA A 9 -10.33 30.48 -14.88
C ALA A 9 -10.02 30.98 -16.31
N GLY A 10 -9.06 31.87 -16.41
CA GLY A 10 -8.59 32.47 -17.66
C GLY A 10 -8.38 33.97 -17.57
N LYS A 11 -7.77 34.53 -18.59
CA LYS A 11 -7.60 35.97 -18.73
C LYS A 11 -8.93 36.64 -19.02
N LYS A 12 -9.21 37.74 -18.35
CA LYS A 12 -10.40 38.59 -18.48
C LYS A 12 -9.94 40.00 -18.69
N THR A 13 -10.75 40.80 -19.41
CA THR A 13 -10.60 42.26 -19.44
C THR A 13 -11.86 42.82 -18.79
N LEU A 14 -11.68 43.56 -17.73
CA LEU A 14 -12.75 44.26 -17.02
C LEU A 14 -12.88 45.64 -17.61
N TYR A 15 -14.11 46.10 -17.83
CA TYR A 15 -14.41 47.44 -18.38
C TYR A 15 -15.34 48.19 -17.42
N VAL A 16 -15.14 49.50 -17.38
CA VAL A 16 -16.10 50.42 -16.83
C VAL A 16 -16.35 51.59 -17.80
N ASP A 17 -17.61 51.90 -18.01
CA ASP A 17 -18.05 53.07 -18.74
C ASP A 17 -18.50 54.13 -17.74
N VAL A 18 -17.88 55.29 -17.81
CA VAL A 18 -18.23 56.46 -17.00
C VAL A 18 -18.95 57.45 -17.90
N ARG A 19 -20.15 57.88 -17.49
CA ARG A 19 -20.93 58.87 -18.22
C ARG A 19 -21.08 60.14 -17.37
N ASP A 20 -20.89 61.27 -17.98
CA ASP A 20 -21.14 62.58 -17.37
C ASP A 20 -22.63 62.99 -17.49
N SER A 21 -22.98 64.13 -16.91
CA SER A 21 -24.34 64.69 -16.94
C SER A 21 -24.77 65.15 -18.37
N GLN A 22 -23.85 65.33 -19.29
CA GLN A 22 -24.14 65.69 -20.67
C GLN A 22 -24.25 64.47 -21.60
N GLY A 23 -24.06 63.24 -21.04
CA GLY A 23 -24.17 62.03 -21.81
C GLY A 23 -22.84 61.54 -22.43
N THR A 24 -21.74 62.22 -22.26
CA THR A 24 -20.42 61.81 -22.77
C THR A 24 -19.92 60.55 -22.01
N VAL A 25 -19.49 59.50 -22.73
CA VAL A 25 -19.04 58.25 -22.15
C VAL A 25 -17.54 58.05 -22.36
N LYS A 26 -16.83 57.70 -21.30
CA LYS A 26 -15.46 57.25 -21.31
C LYS A 26 -15.36 55.81 -20.81
N ARG A 27 -14.79 54.91 -21.63
CA ARG A 27 -14.49 53.54 -21.25
C ARG A 27 -13.03 53.43 -20.81
N VAL A 28 -12.79 52.71 -19.71
CA VAL A 28 -11.49 52.26 -19.27
C VAL A 28 -11.50 50.77 -19.00
N SER A 29 -10.37 50.11 -19.09
CA SER A 29 -10.26 48.67 -18.90
C SER A 29 -9.07 48.33 -18.02
N ALA A 30 -9.19 47.15 -17.38
CA ALA A 30 -8.11 46.53 -16.61
C ALA A 30 -8.01 45.04 -16.96
N ALA A 31 -6.78 44.56 -17.12
CA ALA A 31 -6.52 43.13 -17.26
C ALA A 31 -6.66 42.44 -15.91
N PHE A 32 -7.28 41.28 -15.91
CA PHE A 32 -7.49 40.46 -14.72
C PHE A 32 -7.33 38.98 -15.08
N GLU A 33 -6.74 38.16 -14.19
CA GLU A 33 -6.59 36.73 -14.40
C GLU A 33 -7.28 35.97 -13.27
N VAL A 34 -8.21 35.11 -13.64
CA VAL A 34 -8.82 34.13 -12.75
C VAL A 34 -8.01 32.84 -12.85
N LYS A 35 -7.44 32.39 -11.74
CA LYS A 35 -6.63 31.16 -11.69
C LYS A 35 -7.42 30.02 -11.08
N ASN A 36 -7.19 28.80 -11.56
CA ASN A 36 -7.67 27.61 -10.91
C ASN A 36 -7.02 27.45 -9.53
N ARG A 37 -7.74 26.84 -8.59
CA ARG A 37 -7.12 26.33 -7.36
C ARG A 37 -6.04 25.32 -7.71
N ALA A 38 -4.94 25.26 -6.94
CA ALA A 38 -3.93 24.24 -7.09
C ALA A 38 -4.54 22.83 -6.97
N LEU A 39 -4.12 21.92 -7.87
CA LEU A 39 -4.52 20.52 -7.80
C LEU A 39 -3.91 19.88 -6.56
N ASN A 40 -4.73 19.25 -5.73
CA ASN A 40 -4.33 18.47 -4.57
C ASN A 40 -4.76 17.01 -4.73
N ALA A 41 -3.94 16.11 -4.18
CA ALA A 41 -4.17 14.68 -4.18
C ALA A 41 -4.02 14.11 -2.76
N SER A 42 -4.76 13.07 -2.44
CA SER A 42 -4.61 12.27 -1.23
C SER A 42 -4.79 10.79 -1.54
N LEU A 43 -4.25 9.93 -0.68
CA LEU A 43 -4.36 8.49 -0.79
C LEU A 43 -4.63 7.89 0.59
N THR A 44 -5.56 6.94 0.66
CA THR A 44 -5.83 6.14 1.86
C THR A 44 -5.84 4.66 1.51
N ALA A 45 -5.55 3.81 2.50
CA ALA A 45 -5.60 2.37 2.40
C ALA A 45 -6.48 1.79 3.51
N SER A 46 -7.24 0.76 3.18
CA SER A 46 -8.05 0.00 4.14
C SER A 46 -7.84 -1.51 3.92
N PRO A 47 -7.32 -2.26 4.91
CA PRO A 47 -6.83 -1.78 6.21
C PRO A 47 -5.66 -0.81 6.09
N SER A 48 -5.46 0.06 7.11
CA SER A 48 -4.39 1.05 7.13
C SER A 48 -3.09 0.49 7.72
N GLY A 49 -1.95 1.06 7.32
CA GLY A 49 -0.63 0.82 7.91
C GLY A 49 0.00 -0.52 7.50
N SER A 50 -0.64 -1.65 7.76
CA SER A 50 -0.07 -2.95 7.42
C SER A 50 -1.10 -4.05 7.22
N VAL A 51 -0.68 -5.13 6.52
CA VAL A 51 -1.47 -6.35 6.32
C VAL A 51 -0.52 -7.53 6.10
N ILE A 52 -1.01 -8.76 6.26
CA ILE A 52 -0.25 -9.97 5.91
C ILE A 52 -0.30 -10.24 4.39
N THR A 53 0.71 -10.96 3.88
CA THR A 53 0.80 -11.37 2.47
C THR A 53 -0.47 -12.05 1.97
N GLY A 54 -0.84 -11.80 0.70
CA GLY A 54 -2.00 -12.40 0.04
C GLY A 54 -3.36 -11.78 0.40
N ARG A 55 -3.40 -10.73 1.25
CA ARG A 55 -4.64 -10.03 1.59
C ARG A 55 -4.94 -8.89 0.63
N GLN A 56 -6.22 -8.58 0.53
CA GLN A 56 -6.69 -7.44 -0.25
C GLN A 56 -6.66 -6.16 0.57
N VAL A 57 -6.26 -5.07 -0.09
CA VAL A 57 -6.23 -3.71 0.45
C VAL A 57 -6.97 -2.81 -0.52
N LYS A 58 -7.99 -2.11 -0.04
CA LYS A 58 -8.67 -1.08 -0.83
C LYS A 58 -7.86 0.21 -0.75
N LEU A 59 -7.44 0.72 -1.90
CA LEU A 59 -6.80 2.03 -2.04
C LEU A 59 -7.85 3.03 -2.54
N THR A 60 -7.95 4.18 -1.89
CA THR A 60 -8.90 5.23 -2.27
C THR A 60 -8.16 6.55 -2.38
N ALA A 61 -8.25 7.17 -3.54
CA ALA A 61 -7.69 8.48 -3.83
C ALA A 61 -8.72 9.59 -3.58
N GLY A 62 -8.24 10.74 -3.11
CA GLY A 62 -8.97 11.99 -3.09
C GLY A 62 -8.30 13.01 -4.00
N ALA A 63 -9.11 13.89 -4.62
CA ALA A 63 -8.65 14.99 -5.44
C ALA A 63 -9.52 16.23 -5.23
N ASN A 64 -8.90 17.40 -5.24
CA ASN A 64 -9.60 18.68 -5.27
C ASN A 64 -8.73 19.76 -5.94
N GLY A 65 -9.38 20.86 -6.39
CA GLY A 65 -8.70 21.93 -7.14
C GLY A 65 -8.45 21.55 -8.60
N GLY A 66 -7.47 22.21 -9.25
CA GLY A 66 -7.25 22.08 -10.68
C GLY A 66 -8.48 22.45 -11.51
N THR A 67 -8.67 21.79 -12.65
CA THR A 67 -9.82 21.99 -13.56
C THR A 67 -10.96 21.00 -13.38
N GLY A 68 -10.87 20.08 -12.39
CA GLY A 68 -11.80 18.96 -12.25
C GLY A 68 -11.53 17.82 -13.24
N ASN A 69 -12.52 16.94 -13.45
CA ASN A 69 -12.43 15.79 -14.38
C ASN A 69 -11.19 14.92 -14.11
N TYR A 70 -11.10 14.41 -12.87
CA TYR A 70 -9.91 13.70 -12.42
C TYR A 70 -9.84 12.27 -12.96
N THR A 71 -8.61 11.86 -13.29
CA THR A 71 -8.24 10.47 -13.53
C THR A 71 -7.12 10.08 -12.58
N TYR A 72 -7.06 8.78 -12.22
CA TYR A 72 -6.23 8.27 -11.15
C TYR A 72 -5.38 7.09 -11.64
N LYS A 73 -4.05 7.18 -11.44
CA LYS A 73 -3.10 6.09 -11.69
C LYS A 73 -2.55 5.61 -10.36
N PHE A 74 -2.63 4.31 -10.10
CA PHE A 74 -2.15 3.72 -8.86
C PHE A 74 -0.87 2.93 -9.09
N LEU A 75 0.09 3.10 -8.19
CA LEU A 75 1.43 2.52 -8.24
C LEU A 75 1.84 2.02 -6.85
N VAL A 76 2.74 1.06 -6.83
CA VAL A 76 3.44 0.64 -5.62
C VAL A 76 4.94 0.61 -5.90
N CYS A 77 5.73 1.10 -4.94
CA CYS A 77 7.18 1.01 -4.94
C CYS A 77 7.60 0.13 -3.76
N ASP A 78 8.47 -0.87 -4.00
CA ASP A 78 9.01 -1.71 -2.93
C ASP A 78 10.26 -1.09 -2.28
N ALA A 79 10.76 -1.71 -1.21
CA ALA A 79 11.93 -1.23 -0.48
C ALA A 79 13.23 -1.28 -1.31
N LYS A 80 13.24 -2.00 -2.44
CA LYS A 80 14.38 -2.08 -3.37
C LYS A 80 14.32 -1.01 -4.45
N GLY A 81 13.26 -0.18 -4.47
CA GLY A 81 13.04 0.85 -5.48
C GLY A 81 12.34 0.37 -6.75
N ASN A 82 11.85 -0.87 -6.79
CA ASN A 82 11.11 -1.37 -7.94
C ASN A 82 9.68 -0.81 -7.96
N TRP A 83 9.25 -0.35 -9.13
CA TRP A 83 7.93 0.25 -9.36
C TRP A 83 6.99 -0.73 -10.06
N TYR A 84 5.79 -0.85 -9.54
CA TYR A 84 4.74 -1.69 -10.11
C TYR A 84 3.49 -0.85 -10.35
N LYS A 85 2.98 -0.87 -11.57
CA LYS A 85 1.73 -0.22 -11.94
C LYS A 85 0.56 -1.13 -11.56
N LEU A 86 -0.31 -0.66 -10.63
CA LEU A 86 -1.52 -1.38 -10.24
C LEU A 86 -2.69 -1.07 -11.19
N ARG A 87 -2.81 0.19 -11.61
CA ARG A 87 -3.78 0.64 -12.62
C ARG A 87 -3.29 1.91 -13.30
N ASP A 88 -3.53 2.05 -14.60
CA ASP A 88 -3.28 3.30 -15.33
C ASP A 88 -4.41 4.31 -15.13
N TYR A 89 -4.24 5.53 -15.68
CA TYR A 89 -5.22 6.60 -15.53
C TYR A 89 -6.63 6.18 -15.94
N ALA A 90 -7.56 6.26 -15.02
CA ALA A 90 -8.98 5.99 -15.18
C ALA A 90 -9.81 6.84 -14.22
N ALA A 91 -11.10 7.05 -14.52
CA ALA A 91 -11.99 7.91 -13.73
C ALA A 91 -12.28 7.39 -12.31
N GLY A 92 -12.26 6.06 -12.09
CA GLY A 92 -12.52 5.48 -10.77
C GLY A 92 -11.43 5.85 -9.76
N ASN A 93 -11.81 6.37 -8.62
CA ASN A 93 -10.89 6.83 -7.57
C ASN A 93 -10.45 5.74 -6.59
N SER A 94 -10.83 4.49 -6.79
CA SER A 94 -10.42 3.39 -5.91
C SER A 94 -10.07 2.12 -6.68
N ILE A 95 -9.22 1.29 -6.06
CA ILE A 95 -8.85 -0.06 -6.52
C ILE A 95 -8.75 -1.03 -5.35
N ILE A 96 -8.85 -2.31 -5.65
CA ILE A 96 -8.44 -3.38 -4.75
C ILE A 96 -7.06 -3.87 -5.19
N TRP A 97 -6.10 -3.82 -4.27
CA TRP A 97 -4.76 -4.36 -4.46
C TRP A 97 -4.60 -5.64 -3.64
N THR A 98 -4.28 -6.76 -4.28
CA THR A 98 -3.90 -8.00 -3.58
C THR A 98 -2.40 -7.94 -3.30
N THR A 99 -2.03 -8.00 -2.02
CA THR A 99 -0.64 -7.88 -1.60
C THR A 99 0.20 -9.08 -2.01
N GLY A 100 1.37 -8.82 -2.57
CA GLY A 100 2.38 -9.83 -2.90
C GLY A 100 3.33 -10.09 -1.74
N GLY A 101 4.65 -10.21 -2.04
CA GLY A 101 5.70 -10.49 -1.07
C GLY A 101 5.79 -9.45 0.06
N ALA A 102 6.18 -9.92 1.24
CA ALA A 102 6.36 -9.11 2.44
C ALA A 102 7.43 -8.02 2.26
N GLY A 103 7.37 -7.02 3.11
CA GLY A 103 8.32 -5.90 3.18
C GLY A 103 7.62 -4.54 3.15
N LYS A 104 8.40 -3.51 3.41
CA LYS A 104 7.95 -2.11 3.32
C LYS A 104 7.65 -1.74 1.87
N LYS A 105 6.58 -1.02 1.68
CA LYS A 105 6.10 -0.51 0.38
C LYS A 105 5.77 0.98 0.54
N THR A 106 5.81 1.72 -0.55
CA THR A 106 5.16 3.02 -0.66
C THR A 106 4.09 2.92 -1.73
N LEU A 107 2.86 3.22 -1.35
CA LEU A 107 1.71 3.23 -2.25
C LEU A 107 1.53 4.65 -2.77
N TYR A 108 1.32 4.81 -4.06
CA TYR A 108 1.16 6.10 -4.71
C TYR A 108 -0.10 6.18 -5.54
N VAL A 109 -0.64 7.38 -5.62
CA VAL A 109 -1.61 7.77 -6.64
C VAL A 109 -1.10 9.01 -7.37
N ASP A 110 -1.14 8.98 -8.69
CA ASP A 110 -1.02 10.16 -9.54
C ASP A 110 -2.44 10.57 -9.94
N VAL A 111 -2.85 11.76 -9.53
CA VAL A 111 -4.10 12.39 -9.94
C VAL A 111 -3.80 13.33 -11.10
N LYS A 112 -4.52 13.15 -12.22
CA LYS A 112 -4.45 14.04 -13.38
C LYS A 112 -5.81 14.72 -13.55
N ASP A 113 -5.80 16.05 -13.69
CA ASP A 113 -7.02 16.82 -13.94
C ASP A 113 -7.32 16.98 -15.46
N GLY A 114 -8.44 17.62 -15.79
CA GLY A 114 -8.87 17.83 -17.16
C GLY A 114 -7.95 18.72 -18.00
N SER A 115 -7.04 19.48 -17.40
CA SER A 115 -6.00 20.25 -18.11
C SER A 115 -4.73 19.44 -18.36
N GLY A 116 -4.62 18.22 -17.80
CA GLY A 116 -3.43 17.40 -17.87
C GLY A 116 -2.44 17.65 -16.71
N ALA A 117 -2.72 18.56 -15.79
CA ALA A 117 -1.88 18.77 -14.60
C ALA A 117 -1.93 17.52 -13.70
N VAL A 118 -0.75 17.13 -13.16
CA VAL A 118 -0.61 15.92 -12.35
C VAL A 118 -0.14 16.27 -10.95
N LYS A 119 -0.78 15.65 -9.94
CA LYS A 119 -0.35 15.70 -8.54
C LYS A 119 -0.22 14.30 -7.99
N ARG A 120 0.91 13.99 -7.33
CA ARG A 120 1.17 12.72 -6.65
C ARG A 120 0.88 12.82 -5.17
N ALA A 121 0.26 11.78 -4.61
CA ALA A 121 0.21 11.51 -3.18
C ALA A 121 0.74 10.11 -2.90
N GLY A 122 1.33 9.90 -1.72
CA GLY A 122 1.88 8.61 -1.34
C GLY A 122 1.73 8.36 0.17
N ILE A 123 1.65 7.08 0.54
CA ILE A 123 1.61 6.59 1.91
C ILE A 123 2.56 5.42 2.09
N SER A 124 3.20 5.35 3.25
CA SER A 124 3.98 4.17 3.66
C SER A 124 3.04 3.03 4.04
N TYR A 125 3.40 1.81 3.66
CA TYR A 125 2.62 0.62 3.93
C TYR A 125 3.55 -0.58 4.20
N GLU A 126 3.13 -1.53 5.04
CA GLU A 126 3.91 -2.72 5.31
C GLU A 126 3.11 -3.98 4.98
N VAL A 127 3.73 -4.89 4.23
CA VAL A 127 3.20 -6.25 4.02
C VAL A 127 4.02 -7.19 4.89
N LYS A 128 3.38 -7.87 5.84
CA LYS A 128 4.00 -8.80 6.78
C LYS A 128 3.84 -10.24 6.31
N ASN A 129 4.79 -11.11 6.63
CA ASN A 129 4.59 -12.55 6.49
C ASN A 129 3.52 -13.04 7.47
N LYS A 130 2.87 -14.16 7.14
CA LYS A 130 2.09 -14.90 8.13
C LYS A 130 3.04 -15.38 9.23
N GLU A 131 2.58 -15.44 10.47
CA GLU A 131 3.30 -16.07 11.57
C GLU A 131 3.61 -17.55 11.25
N ILE A 132 4.78 -18.03 11.66
CA ILE A 132 5.14 -19.45 11.53
C ILE A 132 4.39 -20.21 12.60
N VAL A 133 3.65 -21.24 12.18
CA VAL A 133 3.03 -22.23 13.05
C VAL A 133 3.76 -23.55 12.84
N ALA A 134 4.29 -24.13 13.92
CA ALA A 134 5.04 -25.39 13.89
C ALA A 134 4.31 -26.47 14.69
N GLY A 135 4.43 -27.72 14.26
CA GLY A 135 3.94 -28.88 14.96
C GLY A 135 4.99 -29.99 14.97
N LEU A 136 4.93 -30.87 15.96
CA LEU A 136 5.77 -32.05 16.09
C LEU A 136 4.91 -33.27 16.46
N THR A 137 5.17 -34.40 15.80
CA THR A 137 4.56 -35.68 16.10
C THR A 137 5.66 -36.74 16.29
N ALA A 138 5.37 -37.72 17.13
CA ALA A 138 6.21 -38.89 17.35
C ALA A 138 5.45 -40.19 17.00
N SER A 139 6.13 -41.15 16.42
CA SER A 139 5.57 -42.47 16.15
C SER A 139 6.56 -43.55 16.58
N PRO A 140 6.23 -44.44 17.56
CA PRO A 140 4.96 -44.47 18.30
C PRO A 140 4.71 -43.21 19.13
N ALA A 141 3.43 -42.90 19.38
CA ALA A 141 3.01 -41.76 20.18
C ALA A 141 3.08 -42.04 21.66
N GLY A 142 3.44 -41.03 22.46
CA GLY A 142 3.42 -41.03 23.92
C GLY A 142 4.61 -41.76 24.57
N SER A 143 4.87 -43.03 24.23
CA SER A 143 5.96 -43.79 24.84
C SER A 143 6.59 -44.82 23.89
N ALA A 144 7.83 -45.19 24.17
CA ALA A 144 8.54 -46.27 23.51
C ALA A 144 9.40 -47.02 24.54
N ILE A 145 9.69 -48.30 24.28
CA ILE A 145 10.60 -49.09 25.07
C ILE A 145 12.05 -48.70 24.73
N THR A 146 12.94 -48.67 25.72
CA THR A 146 14.36 -48.39 25.53
C THR A 146 14.97 -49.20 24.37
N GLY A 147 15.77 -48.55 23.52
CA GLY A 147 16.39 -49.16 22.34
C GLY A 147 15.48 -49.29 21.12
N LYS A 148 14.19 -48.88 21.20
CA LYS A 148 13.29 -48.82 20.06
C LYS A 148 13.40 -47.49 19.33
N GLN A 149 13.22 -47.52 18.02
CA GLN A 149 13.23 -46.35 17.19
C GLN A 149 11.92 -45.55 17.30
N VAL A 150 12.03 -44.25 17.38
CA VAL A 150 10.94 -43.29 17.33
C VAL A 150 11.11 -42.37 16.13
N LYS A 151 10.14 -42.32 15.24
CA LYS A 151 10.11 -41.36 14.14
C LYS A 151 9.53 -40.05 14.66
N LEU A 152 10.31 -38.97 14.54
CA LEU A 152 9.86 -37.62 14.79
C LEU A 152 9.55 -36.95 13.46
N THR A 153 8.37 -36.34 13.36
CA THR A 153 7.96 -35.62 12.14
C THR A 153 7.46 -34.22 12.52
N ALA A 154 8.13 -33.20 11.97
CA ALA A 154 7.76 -31.80 12.12
C ALA A 154 6.83 -31.34 10.98
N SER A 155 5.97 -30.36 11.28
CA SER A 155 5.19 -29.63 10.29
C SER A 155 5.37 -28.13 10.49
N ALA A 156 5.25 -27.35 9.42
CA ALA A 156 5.28 -25.90 9.50
C ALA A 156 4.36 -25.26 8.46
N THR A 157 3.73 -24.12 8.82
CA THR A 157 2.94 -23.27 7.90
C THR A 157 3.23 -21.81 8.22
N GLY A 158 2.85 -20.90 7.32
CA GLY A 158 3.10 -19.46 7.47
C GLY A 158 4.52 -19.04 7.07
N GLY A 159 5.06 -17.99 7.68
CA GLY A 159 6.36 -17.43 7.34
C GLY A 159 6.53 -17.15 5.84
N THR A 160 7.67 -17.51 5.30
CA THR A 160 8.00 -17.38 3.86
C THR A 160 7.65 -18.62 3.03
N GLY A 161 7.24 -19.71 3.68
CA GLY A 161 6.89 -20.99 3.05
C GLY A 161 8.06 -21.94 2.80
N SER A 162 9.31 -21.52 3.02
CA SER A 162 10.49 -22.38 2.96
C SER A 162 11.01 -22.67 4.36
N TYR A 163 11.10 -23.94 4.74
CA TYR A 163 11.42 -24.31 6.10
C TYR A 163 12.65 -25.22 6.18
N THR A 164 13.41 -25.02 7.25
CA THR A 164 14.43 -25.96 7.73
C THR A 164 14.12 -26.33 9.17
N TYR A 165 14.43 -27.57 9.55
CA TYR A 165 14.03 -28.14 10.84
C TYR A 165 15.26 -28.57 11.61
N LYS A 166 15.32 -28.14 12.88
CA LYS A 166 16.30 -28.59 13.86
C LYS A 166 15.57 -29.45 14.89
N PHE A 167 16.08 -30.65 15.18
CA PHE A 167 15.52 -31.54 16.19
C PHE A 167 16.41 -31.58 17.42
N ILE A 168 15.83 -31.36 18.55
CA ILE A 168 16.48 -31.36 19.87
C ILE A 168 15.63 -32.15 20.86
N ILE A 169 16.26 -32.72 21.88
CA ILE A 169 15.59 -33.37 22.99
C ILE A 169 16.11 -32.78 24.31
N CYS A 170 15.22 -32.68 25.30
CA CYS A 170 15.55 -32.29 26.66
C CYS A 170 15.20 -33.45 27.56
N ASP A 171 16.12 -33.86 28.45
CA ASP A 171 15.84 -34.88 29.47
C ASP A 171 15.13 -34.27 30.69
N ASP A 172 14.77 -35.13 31.64
CA ASP A 172 14.12 -34.78 32.92
C ASP A 172 14.99 -33.96 33.86
N LYS A 173 16.33 -33.91 33.61
CA LYS A 173 17.30 -33.09 34.34
C LYS A 173 17.52 -31.73 33.72
N GLY A 174 16.86 -31.43 32.59
CA GLY A 174 16.99 -30.18 31.86
C GLY A 174 18.17 -30.12 30.90
N ASN A 175 18.83 -31.24 30.60
CA ASN A 175 19.93 -31.27 29.63
C ASN A 175 19.37 -31.34 28.21
N TRP A 176 19.95 -30.52 27.31
CA TRP A 176 19.53 -30.41 25.92
C TRP A 176 20.53 -31.12 24.98
N TYR A 177 19.99 -31.99 24.14
CA TYR A 177 20.78 -32.73 23.15
C TYR A 177 20.32 -32.42 21.74
N LYS A 178 21.25 -32.12 20.84
CA LYS A 178 20.95 -31.89 19.43
C LYS A 178 20.91 -33.25 18.71
N LEU A 179 19.74 -33.59 18.16
CA LEU A 179 19.53 -34.79 17.36
C LEU A 179 19.90 -34.52 15.89
N ARG A 180 19.55 -33.35 15.38
CA ARG A 180 19.91 -32.87 14.02
C ARG A 180 19.89 -31.35 13.96
N ASP A 181 20.84 -30.75 13.26
CA ASP A 181 20.84 -29.30 13.00
C ASP A 181 19.90 -28.93 11.84
N TYR A 182 19.71 -27.63 11.59
CA TYR A 182 18.80 -27.12 10.56
C TYR A 182 19.05 -27.75 9.19
N ALA A 183 18.05 -28.45 8.66
CA ALA A 183 18.04 -29.07 7.35
C ALA A 183 16.61 -29.10 6.76
N ALA A 184 16.47 -29.22 5.45
CA ALA A 184 15.18 -29.21 4.76
C ALA A 184 14.26 -30.41 5.10
N GLY A 185 14.83 -31.58 5.45
CA GLY A 185 14.04 -32.74 5.82
C GLY A 185 13.21 -32.50 7.10
N ASN A 186 11.94 -32.81 7.06
CA ASN A 186 11.02 -32.58 8.17
C ASN A 186 10.88 -33.77 9.14
N SER A 187 11.64 -34.84 8.98
CA SER A 187 11.60 -35.99 9.88
C SER A 187 12.97 -36.57 10.16
N ILE A 188 13.10 -37.23 11.32
CA ILE A 188 14.25 -38.03 11.73
C ILE A 188 13.79 -39.32 12.40
N ILE A 189 14.67 -40.32 12.44
CA ILE A 189 14.58 -41.50 13.33
C ILE A 189 15.51 -41.24 14.52
N TRP A 190 14.96 -41.38 15.72
CA TRP A 190 15.72 -41.29 16.96
C TRP A 190 15.60 -42.64 17.72
N SER A 191 16.70 -43.10 18.28
CA SER A 191 16.76 -44.24 19.20
C SER A 191 17.44 -43.78 20.49
N SER A 192 16.85 -44.13 21.62
CA SER A 192 17.37 -43.88 22.98
C SER A 192 18.44 -44.87 23.35
#